data_4597f7e5c6cce325194a2cd92304c191
#
_entry.id   4597f7e5c6cce325194a2cd92304c191
#
_cell.length_a   1.000
_cell.length_b   1.000
_cell.length_c   1.000
_cell.angle_alpha   90.00
_cell.angle_beta   90.00
_cell.angle_gamma   90.00
#
_symmetry.space_group_name_H-M   'P 1'
#
loop_
_entity.id
_entity.type
_entity.pdbx_description
1 polymer ?
#
loop_
_entity_poly.entity_id
_entity_poly.type
_entity_poly.pdbx_seq_one_letter_code
_entity_poly.pdbx_strand_id
1 'polypeptide(L)'
;FDRTVMASYPPGSTFKTIQALIGLQEGVITPESRFECHGGYFFNGLRMGCHNHASPLDLKASIQHSCNPYYVNVWRRILENSKYPNVREAYGNWRKYVMSFGLGQKICPDFRNELSGSIPSQEYYDKVHKTKNWHWMYIMSLSIGQGELLITPLQIANIAACIANRGYYMTPHIVRPS
;
A
#
# COMPACT_ATOMS: atom_id res chain seq x y z
N PHE A 1 8.18 21.78 15.97
CA PHE A 1 7.89 20.94 14.81
C PHE A 1 7.65 19.49 15.27
N ASP A 2 6.41 19.02 15.23
CA ASP A 2 6.04 17.65 15.61
C ASP A 2 6.08 16.75 14.37
N ARG A 3 7.08 15.88 14.29
CA ARG A 3 7.25 14.95 13.16
C ARG A 3 6.18 13.87 13.07
N THR A 4 5.46 13.60 14.15
CA THR A 4 4.38 12.58 14.15
C THR A 4 3.26 12.91 13.17
N VAL A 5 2.95 14.19 13.04
CA VAL A 5 1.83 14.71 12.25
C VAL A 5 2.24 15.71 11.18
N MET A 6 3.43 16.32 11.29
CA MET A 6 3.91 17.41 10.43
C MET A 6 5.04 16.98 9.48
N ALA A 7 5.32 15.69 9.37
CA ALA A 7 6.23 15.11 8.40
C ALA A 7 5.60 13.89 7.77
N SER A 8 5.92 13.63 6.51
CA SER A 8 5.44 12.45 5.78
C SER A 8 6.60 11.74 5.10
N TYR A 9 6.52 10.41 5.09
CA TYR A 9 7.58 9.53 4.61
C TYR A 9 6.97 8.40 3.80
N PRO A 10 7.73 7.80 2.86
CA PRO A 10 7.32 6.52 2.29
C PRO A 10 7.15 5.47 3.40
N PRO A 11 6.00 4.79 3.49
CA PRO A 11 5.75 3.82 4.56
C PRO A 11 6.66 2.59 4.50
N GLY A 12 7.22 2.29 3.34
CA GLY A 12 8.03 1.11 3.13
C GLY A 12 7.27 -0.19 3.45
N SER A 13 7.97 -1.18 3.96
CA SER A 13 7.42 -2.54 4.17
C SER A 13 6.27 -2.63 5.17
N THR A 14 6.02 -1.63 6.01
CA THR A 14 4.82 -1.59 6.87
C THR A 14 3.53 -1.57 6.04
N PHE A 15 3.60 -1.01 4.83
CA PHE A 15 2.48 -0.94 3.88
C PHE A 15 2.08 -2.32 3.33
N LYS A 16 2.96 -3.32 3.37
CA LYS A 16 2.68 -4.67 2.86
C LYS A 16 1.50 -5.33 3.56
N THR A 17 1.24 -4.99 4.81
CA THR A 17 0.07 -5.50 5.55
C THR A 17 -1.24 -5.00 4.94
N ILE A 18 -1.33 -3.73 4.56
CA ILE A 18 -2.47 -3.19 3.81
C ILE A 18 -2.59 -3.86 2.44
N GLN A 19 -1.47 -4.00 1.74
CA GLN A 19 -1.43 -4.62 0.42
C GLN A 19 -1.94 -6.08 0.46
N ALA A 20 -1.57 -6.83 1.52
CA ALA A 20 -2.08 -8.18 1.78
C ALA A 20 -3.60 -8.18 1.98
N LEU A 21 -4.12 -7.29 2.83
CA LEU A 21 -5.55 -7.19 3.11
C LEU A 21 -6.35 -6.83 1.84
N ILE A 22 -5.85 -5.91 1.02
CA ILE A 22 -6.49 -5.57 -0.25
C ILE A 22 -6.48 -6.77 -1.21
N GLY A 23 -5.36 -7.50 -1.30
CA GLY A 23 -5.28 -8.71 -2.13
C GLY A 23 -6.26 -9.80 -1.73
N LEU A 24 -6.47 -10.00 -0.42
CA LEU A 24 -7.47 -10.91 0.13
C LEU A 24 -8.89 -10.40 -0.17
N GLN A 25 -9.16 -9.12 0.05
CA GLN A 25 -10.47 -8.50 -0.19
C GLN A 25 -10.88 -8.54 -1.67
N GLU A 26 -9.93 -8.35 -2.58
CA GLU A 26 -10.14 -8.45 -4.02
C GLU A 26 -10.20 -9.91 -4.52
N GLY A 27 -9.97 -10.89 -3.65
CA GLY A 27 -10.00 -12.31 -3.98
C GLY A 27 -8.88 -12.75 -4.93
N VAL A 28 -7.82 -11.94 -5.06
CA VAL A 28 -6.70 -12.25 -5.97
C VAL A 28 -5.61 -13.10 -5.31
N ILE A 29 -5.67 -13.23 -4.00
CA ILE A 29 -4.86 -14.17 -3.21
C ILE A 29 -5.71 -14.80 -2.09
N THR A 30 -5.22 -15.92 -1.57
CA THR A 30 -5.66 -16.55 -0.32
C THR A 30 -4.47 -16.64 0.65
N PRO A 31 -4.66 -16.99 1.94
CA PRO A 31 -3.55 -17.23 2.85
C PRO A 31 -2.52 -18.25 2.36
N GLU A 32 -2.97 -19.22 1.55
CA GLU A 32 -2.17 -20.31 0.98
C GLU A 32 -1.50 -19.95 -0.36
N SER A 33 -1.84 -18.78 -0.94
CA SER A 33 -1.23 -18.32 -2.19
C SER A 33 0.26 -18.21 -2.07
N ARG A 34 1.00 -18.87 -2.97
CA ARG A 34 2.47 -18.91 -2.95
C ARG A 34 3.07 -18.24 -4.17
N PHE A 35 4.14 -17.51 -3.93
CA PHE A 35 4.95 -16.91 -5.00
C PHE A 35 6.43 -17.19 -4.77
N GLU A 36 7.13 -17.43 -5.87
CA GLU A 36 8.57 -17.61 -5.87
C GLU A 36 9.32 -16.28 -5.73
N CYS A 37 10.50 -16.36 -5.13
CA CYS A 37 11.44 -15.27 -5.01
C CYS A 37 12.85 -15.77 -5.29
N HIS A 38 13.48 -15.23 -6.32
CA HIS A 38 14.85 -15.54 -6.72
C HIS A 38 15.75 -14.31 -6.52
N GLY A 39 15.74 -13.71 -5.31
CA GLY A 39 16.49 -12.51 -4.97
C GLY A 39 15.91 -11.21 -5.54
N GLY A 40 14.73 -11.24 -6.13
CA GLY A 40 14.04 -10.07 -6.67
C GLY A 40 12.93 -10.42 -7.65
N TYR A 41 12.22 -9.38 -8.07
CA TYR A 41 11.24 -9.43 -9.16
C TYR A 41 11.84 -8.80 -10.41
N PHE A 42 11.74 -9.52 -11.53
CA PHE A 42 12.32 -9.09 -12.81
C PHE A 42 11.21 -9.13 -13.87
N PHE A 43 10.95 -8.02 -14.51
CA PHE A 43 9.94 -7.93 -15.55
C PHE A 43 10.26 -6.81 -16.53
N ASN A 44 10.36 -7.12 -17.84
CA ASN A 44 10.60 -6.14 -18.92
C ASN A 44 11.71 -5.12 -18.62
N GLY A 45 12.86 -5.59 -18.10
CA GLY A 45 14.01 -4.75 -17.78
C GLY A 45 13.93 -4.00 -16.45
N LEU A 46 12.78 -4.03 -15.76
CA LEU A 46 12.66 -3.52 -14.40
C LEU A 46 13.08 -4.58 -13.39
N ARG A 47 13.72 -4.11 -12.32
CA ARG A 47 14.18 -4.96 -11.23
C ARG A 47 13.74 -4.36 -9.89
N MET A 48 13.10 -5.17 -9.05
CA MET A 48 12.91 -4.88 -7.64
C MET A 48 13.64 -5.95 -6.82
N GLY A 49 14.73 -5.57 -6.16
CA GLY A 49 15.53 -6.49 -5.36
C GLY A 49 14.80 -7.02 -4.13
N CYS A 50 15.23 -8.18 -3.64
CA CYS A 50 14.82 -8.76 -2.38
C CYS A 50 16.03 -9.36 -1.67
N HIS A 51 15.95 -9.47 -0.35
CA HIS A 51 16.95 -10.17 0.44
C HIS A 51 16.76 -11.70 0.35
N ASN A 52 17.76 -12.44 0.83
CA ASN A 52 17.74 -13.90 0.78
C ASN A 52 16.77 -14.48 1.85
N HIS A 53 15.92 -15.42 1.44
CA HIS A 53 15.00 -16.18 2.29
C HIS A 53 14.53 -17.44 1.55
N ALA A 54 13.82 -18.33 2.24
CA ALA A 54 13.22 -19.51 1.62
C ALA A 54 12.20 -19.11 0.52
N SER A 55 12.02 -20.00 -0.46
CA SER A 55 11.08 -19.80 -1.60
C SER A 55 10.49 -21.15 -2.00
N PRO A 56 9.21 -21.23 -2.41
CA PRO A 56 8.22 -20.14 -2.44
C PRO A 56 7.67 -19.80 -1.05
N LEU A 57 7.14 -18.57 -0.88
CA LEU A 57 6.49 -18.13 0.35
C LEU A 57 4.97 -18.09 0.20
N ASP A 58 4.25 -18.48 1.26
CA ASP A 58 2.83 -18.16 1.44
C ASP A 58 2.64 -16.76 2.03
N LEU A 59 1.39 -16.34 2.27
CA LEU A 59 1.09 -15.00 2.77
C LEU A 59 1.75 -14.73 4.14
N LYS A 60 1.67 -15.68 5.09
CA LYS A 60 2.24 -15.52 6.43
C LYS A 60 3.77 -15.35 6.35
N ALA A 61 4.44 -16.25 5.65
CA ALA A 61 5.88 -16.19 5.47
C ALA A 61 6.31 -14.95 4.66
N SER A 62 5.51 -14.48 3.71
CA SER A 62 5.81 -13.26 2.95
C SER A 62 5.84 -12.01 3.82
N ILE A 63 4.96 -11.93 4.83
CA ILE A 63 4.96 -10.85 5.83
C ILE A 63 6.18 -10.99 6.74
N GLN A 64 6.42 -12.19 7.27
CA GLN A 64 7.55 -12.50 8.16
C GLN A 64 8.90 -12.13 7.52
N HIS A 65 9.08 -12.51 6.25
CA HIS A 65 10.31 -12.25 5.50
C HIS A 65 10.27 -10.95 4.71
N SER A 66 9.19 -10.18 4.78
CA SER A 66 9.04 -8.92 4.03
C SER A 66 9.42 -9.04 2.54
N CYS A 67 8.97 -10.10 1.88
CA CYS A 67 9.34 -10.44 0.51
C CYS A 67 8.79 -9.44 -0.51
N ASN A 68 9.65 -8.71 -1.24
CA ASN A 68 9.23 -7.75 -2.25
C ASN A 68 8.53 -8.41 -3.45
N PRO A 69 9.08 -9.49 -4.09
CA PRO A 69 8.42 -10.16 -5.19
C PRO A 69 7.02 -10.67 -4.88
N TYR A 70 6.76 -11.13 -3.64
CA TYR A 70 5.43 -11.53 -3.24
C TYR A 70 4.42 -10.37 -3.44
N TYR A 71 4.76 -9.19 -2.93
CA TYR A 71 3.87 -8.03 -2.99
C TYR A 71 3.79 -7.38 -4.36
N VAL A 72 4.80 -7.52 -5.21
CA VAL A 72 4.70 -7.16 -6.62
C VAL A 72 3.72 -8.08 -7.35
N ASN A 73 3.73 -9.39 -7.06
CA ASN A 73 2.75 -10.32 -7.65
C ASN A 73 1.32 -10.03 -7.15
N VAL A 74 1.14 -9.71 -5.85
CA VAL A 74 -0.16 -9.27 -5.32
C VAL A 74 -0.62 -8.00 -6.02
N TRP A 75 0.25 -7.00 -6.17
CA TRP A 75 0.00 -5.76 -6.88
C TRP A 75 -0.46 -5.99 -8.32
N ARG A 76 0.30 -6.78 -9.06
CA ARG A 76 -0.03 -7.13 -10.42
C ARG A 76 -1.41 -7.76 -10.52
N ARG A 77 -1.72 -8.74 -9.65
CA ARG A 77 -3.02 -9.40 -9.63
C ARG A 77 -4.17 -8.47 -9.27
N ILE A 78 -3.96 -7.49 -8.40
CA ILE A 78 -4.97 -6.46 -8.08
C ILE A 78 -5.22 -5.58 -9.31
N LEU A 79 -4.17 -5.11 -9.97
CA LEU A 79 -4.31 -4.15 -11.08
C LEU A 79 -4.69 -4.80 -12.42
N GLU A 80 -4.39 -6.09 -12.60
CA GLU A 80 -4.81 -6.88 -13.76
C GLU A 80 -6.10 -7.70 -13.47
N ASN A 81 -6.82 -7.42 -12.37
CA ASN A 81 -8.05 -8.11 -12.03
C ASN A 81 -9.12 -7.83 -13.08
N SER A 82 -9.63 -8.89 -13.70
CA SER A 82 -10.67 -8.83 -14.76
C SER A 82 -12.01 -8.25 -14.31
N LYS A 83 -12.20 -8.05 -13.01
CA LYS A 83 -13.32 -7.31 -12.42
C LYS A 83 -13.37 -5.84 -12.88
N TYR A 84 -12.23 -5.30 -13.29
CA TYR A 84 -12.10 -3.91 -13.72
C TYR A 84 -11.77 -3.83 -15.22
N PRO A 85 -12.27 -2.80 -15.93
CA PRO A 85 -12.07 -2.66 -17.37
C PRO A 85 -10.62 -2.38 -17.77
N ASN A 86 -9.81 -1.83 -16.86
CA ASN A 86 -8.40 -1.49 -17.09
C ASN A 86 -7.66 -1.25 -15.77
N VAL A 87 -6.32 -1.13 -15.86
CA VAL A 87 -5.41 -0.87 -14.73
C VAL A 87 -5.75 0.42 -13.98
N ARG A 88 -6.17 1.46 -14.70
CA ARG A 88 -6.51 2.76 -14.12
C ARG A 88 -7.69 2.63 -13.14
N GLU A 89 -8.74 1.92 -13.54
CA GLU A 89 -9.94 1.72 -12.68
C GLU A 89 -9.65 0.77 -11.53
N ALA A 90 -8.87 -0.29 -11.74
CA ALA A 90 -8.38 -1.17 -10.69
C ALA A 90 -7.55 -0.38 -9.64
N TYR A 91 -6.66 0.50 -10.10
CA TYR A 91 -5.90 1.40 -9.23
C TYR A 91 -6.80 2.35 -8.44
N GLY A 92 -7.81 2.94 -9.07
CA GLY A 92 -8.79 3.80 -8.39
C GLY A 92 -9.49 3.09 -7.24
N ASN A 93 -9.86 1.83 -7.44
CA ASN A 93 -10.45 1.01 -6.39
C ASN A 93 -9.44 0.66 -5.29
N TRP A 94 -8.23 0.26 -5.65
CA TRP A 94 -7.14 0.05 -4.71
C TRP A 94 -6.89 1.31 -3.84
N ARG A 95 -6.86 2.48 -4.46
CA ARG A 95 -6.70 3.77 -3.76
C ARG A 95 -7.81 4.01 -2.74
N LYS A 96 -9.06 3.67 -3.06
CA LYS A 96 -10.19 3.77 -2.11
C LYS A 96 -9.97 2.90 -0.88
N TYR A 97 -9.50 1.66 -1.06
CA TYR A 97 -9.14 0.80 0.07
C TYR A 97 -8.03 1.41 0.91
N VAL A 98 -6.96 1.89 0.29
CA VAL A 98 -5.85 2.53 1.01
C VAL A 98 -6.35 3.71 1.84
N MET A 99 -7.20 4.56 1.27
CA MET A 99 -7.77 5.71 1.95
C MET A 99 -8.72 5.31 3.10
N SER A 100 -9.39 4.16 3.02
CA SER A 100 -10.26 3.67 4.10
C SER A 100 -9.52 3.36 5.41
N PHE A 101 -8.20 3.14 5.34
CA PHE A 101 -7.33 3.03 6.52
C PHE A 101 -6.94 4.38 7.14
N GLY A 102 -7.49 5.48 6.66
CA GLY A 102 -7.16 6.84 7.12
C GLY A 102 -5.95 7.46 6.42
N LEU A 103 -5.42 6.82 5.37
CA LEU A 103 -4.28 7.35 4.63
C LEU A 103 -4.70 8.40 3.60
N GLY A 104 -3.82 9.35 3.33
CA GLY A 104 -4.09 10.42 2.37
C GLY A 104 -5.08 11.47 2.87
N GLN A 105 -5.38 11.50 4.17
CA GLN A 105 -6.28 12.46 4.81
C GLN A 105 -5.83 12.78 6.23
N LYS A 106 -6.30 13.87 6.80
CA LYS A 106 -6.08 14.19 8.21
C LYS A 106 -6.94 13.27 9.07
N ILE A 107 -6.37 12.66 10.11
CA ILE A 107 -7.06 11.70 10.97
C ILE A 107 -7.18 12.14 12.41
N CYS A 108 -6.43 13.18 12.84
CA CYS A 108 -6.48 13.70 14.21
C CYS A 108 -6.99 15.15 14.22
N PRO A 109 -8.24 15.40 14.63
CA PRO A 109 -8.82 16.74 14.60
C PRO A 109 -8.15 17.74 15.54
N ASP A 110 -7.40 17.25 16.55
CA ASP A 110 -6.73 18.09 17.54
C ASP A 110 -5.49 18.79 16.97
N PHE A 111 -4.95 18.32 15.84
CA PHE A 111 -3.79 18.89 15.19
C PHE A 111 -4.14 19.72 13.95
N ARG A 112 -4.16 21.05 14.11
CA ARG A 112 -4.44 21.95 12.98
C ARG A 112 -3.45 21.81 11.82
N ASN A 113 -2.19 21.55 12.13
CA ASN A 113 -1.08 21.47 11.17
C ASN A 113 -0.77 20.02 10.73
N GLU A 114 -1.70 19.09 10.95
CA GLU A 114 -1.55 17.72 10.47
C GLU A 114 -1.44 17.68 8.95
N LEU A 115 -0.47 16.90 8.44
CA LEU A 115 -0.36 16.60 7.01
C LEU A 115 -1.25 15.41 6.65
N SER A 116 -1.86 15.50 5.48
CA SER A 116 -2.66 14.39 4.92
C SER A 116 -1.80 13.24 4.39
N GLY A 117 -0.49 13.47 4.18
CA GLY A 117 0.29 12.58 3.34
C GLY A 117 -0.09 12.70 1.85
N SER A 118 0.35 11.75 1.05
CA SER A 118 0.05 11.72 -0.39
C SER A 118 -0.22 10.30 -0.84
N ILE A 119 -1.42 10.07 -1.36
CA ILE A 119 -1.79 8.86 -2.10
C ILE A 119 -2.17 9.35 -3.51
N PRO A 120 -1.31 9.19 -4.53
CA PRO A 120 -1.52 9.76 -5.84
C PRO A 120 -2.88 9.39 -6.43
N SER A 121 -3.50 10.32 -7.14
CA SER A 121 -4.76 10.05 -7.84
C SER A 121 -4.53 9.43 -9.21
N GLN A 122 -5.57 8.89 -9.82
CA GLN A 122 -5.54 8.39 -11.19
C GLN A 122 -5.15 9.53 -12.16
N GLU A 123 -5.69 10.73 -11.95
CA GLU A 123 -5.41 11.92 -12.75
C GLU A 123 -3.95 12.37 -12.65
N TYR A 124 -3.31 12.15 -11.49
CA TYR A 124 -1.88 12.39 -11.34
C TYR A 124 -1.09 11.51 -12.30
N TYR A 125 -1.36 10.20 -12.34
CA TYR A 125 -0.66 9.28 -13.24
C TYR A 125 -1.04 9.49 -14.71
N ASP A 126 -2.27 9.89 -15.01
CA ASP A 126 -2.68 10.28 -16.36
C ASP A 126 -1.78 11.42 -16.89
N LYS A 127 -1.48 12.41 -16.04
CA LYS A 127 -0.59 13.52 -16.39
C LYS A 127 0.87 13.10 -16.50
N VAL A 128 1.37 12.32 -15.54
CA VAL A 128 2.77 11.83 -15.51
C VAL A 128 3.08 11.01 -16.75
N HIS A 129 2.19 10.08 -17.09
CA HIS A 129 2.40 9.16 -18.23
C HIS A 129 1.82 9.70 -19.55
N LYS A 130 1.16 10.87 -19.54
CA LYS A 130 0.51 11.50 -20.71
C LYS A 130 -0.49 10.58 -21.41
N THR A 131 -1.11 9.67 -20.69
CA THR A 131 -2.11 8.71 -21.17
C THR A 131 -2.94 8.20 -19.99
N LYS A 132 -4.18 7.80 -20.27
CA LYS A 132 -5.04 7.07 -19.32
C LYS A 132 -4.81 5.55 -19.34
N ASN A 133 -4.02 5.06 -20.30
CA ASN A 133 -3.72 3.65 -20.48
C ASN A 133 -2.26 3.35 -20.06
N TRP A 134 -1.94 3.65 -18.81
CA TRP A 134 -0.64 3.35 -18.23
C TRP A 134 -0.60 1.94 -17.61
N HIS A 135 0.62 1.36 -17.54
CA HIS A 135 0.83 0.00 -17.09
C HIS A 135 1.16 -0.05 -15.59
N TRP A 136 0.70 -1.11 -14.89
CA TRP A 136 0.95 -1.30 -13.46
C TRP A 136 2.44 -1.28 -13.07
N MET A 137 3.34 -1.69 -13.99
CA MET A 137 4.77 -1.71 -13.73
C MET A 137 5.39 -0.32 -13.55
N TYR A 138 4.83 0.74 -14.14
CA TYR A 138 5.36 2.09 -13.99
C TYR A 138 5.21 2.63 -12.57
N ILE A 139 4.28 2.07 -11.82
CA ILE A 139 3.97 2.43 -10.44
C ILE A 139 4.18 1.24 -9.48
N MET A 140 5.03 0.28 -9.86
CA MET A 140 5.29 -0.95 -9.13
C MET A 140 5.85 -0.72 -7.71
N SER A 141 6.59 0.38 -7.49
CA SER A 141 7.14 0.77 -6.18
C SER A 141 6.06 0.95 -5.10
N LEU A 142 4.84 1.31 -5.49
CA LEU A 142 3.71 1.44 -4.56
C LEU A 142 3.37 0.10 -3.88
N SER A 143 3.63 -1.02 -4.54
CA SER A 143 3.37 -2.37 -4.01
C SER A 143 4.07 -2.66 -2.68
N ILE A 144 5.20 -2.00 -2.44
CA ILE A 144 6.02 -2.14 -1.23
C ILE A 144 6.09 -0.87 -0.38
N GLY A 145 5.16 0.07 -0.60
CA GLY A 145 5.06 1.29 0.16
C GLY A 145 6.16 2.32 -0.15
N GLN A 146 6.63 2.35 -1.38
CA GLN A 146 7.62 3.32 -1.88
C GLN A 146 7.06 4.13 -3.06
N GLY A 147 7.91 4.85 -3.77
CA GLY A 147 7.50 5.75 -4.82
C GLY A 147 6.86 7.01 -4.26
N GLU A 148 5.72 7.38 -4.82
CA GLU A 148 5.01 8.63 -4.50
C GLU A 148 4.12 8.52 -3.25
N LEU A 149 4.07 7.36 -2.58
CA LEU A 149 3.34 7.20 -1.32
C LEU A 149 4.06 7.94 -0.19
N LEU A 150 3.36 8.88 0.43
CA LEU A 150 3.83 9.60 1.61
C LEU A 150 2.75 9.55 2.69
N ILE A 151 3.10 9.06 3.87
CA ILE A 151 2.18 9.00 5.02
C ILE A 151 2.88 9.52 6.28
N THR A 152 2.09 10.02 7.24
CA THR A 152 2.63 10.49 8.51
C THR A 152 2.90 9.33 9.46
N PRO A 153 3.80 9.45 10.44
CA PRO A 153 3.98 8.45 11.48
C PRO A 153 2.69 8.12 12.24
N LEU A 154 1.82 9.10 12.46
CA LEU A 154 0.50 8.86 13.06
C LEU A 154 -0.35 7.94 12.20
N GLN A 155 -0.37 8.14 10.88
CA GLN A 155 -1.08 7.26 9.95
C GLN A 155 -0.50 5.83 9.96
N ILE A 156 0.83 5.66 10.06
CA ILE A 156 1.46 4.33 10.21
C ILE A 156 1.00 3.65 11.50
N ALA A 157 0.99 4.37 12.62
CA ALA A 157 0.51 3.84 13.90
C ALA A 157 -0.98 3.46 13.81
N ASN A 158 -1.79 4.26 13.11
CA ASN A 158 -3.21 3.98 12.89
C ASN A 158 -3.44 2.71 12.06
N ILE A 159 -2.59 2.40 11.08
CA ILE A 159 -2.63 1.12 10.35
C ILE A 159 -2.48 -0.05 11.33
N ALA A 160 -1.47 0.01 12.20
CA ALA A 160 -1.23 -1.05 13.19
C ALA A 160 -2.42 -1.19 14.15
N ALA A 161 -2.99 -0.08 14.61
CA ALA A 161 -4.19 -0.07 15.46
C ALA A 161 -5.40 -0.68 14.73
N CYS A 162 -5.62 -0.32 13.47
CA CYS A 162 -6.70 -0.88 12.66
C CYS A 162 -6.59 -2.39 12.50
N ILE A 163 -5.39 -2.91 12.25
CA ILE A 163 -5.14 -4.36 12.14
C ILE A 163 -5.36 -5.05 13.48
N ALA A 164 -4.82 -4.49 14.57
CA ALA A 164 -4.98 -5.03 15.92
C ALA A 164 -6.46 -5.08 16.36
N ASN A 165 -7.25 -4.11 15.94
CA ASN A 165 -8.68 -4.02 16.19
C ASN A 165 -9.54 -4.82 15.19
N ARG A 166 -8.93 -5.63 14.33
CA ARG A 166 -9.64 -6.47 13.36
C ARG A 166 -10.48 -5.69 12.33
N GLY A 167 -9.98 -4.53 11.89
CA GLY A 167 -10.52 -3.80 10.75
C GLY A 167 -11.17 -2.45 11.04
N TYR A 168 -11.06 -1.92 12.27
CA TYR A 168 -11.50 -0.57 12.57
C TYR A 168 -10.44 0.20 13.36
N TYR A 169 -10.51 1.52 13.32
CA TYR A 169 -9.71 2.38 14.17
C TYR A 169 -10.58 3.45 14.83
N MET A 170 -10.15 3.88 16.01
CA MET A 170 -10.72 5.03 16.69
C MET A 170 -10.04 6.28 16.15
N THR A 171 -10.80 7.35 15.94
CA THR A 171 -10.21 8.65 15.56
C THR A 171 -9.13 9.03 16.58
N PRO A 172 -7.86 9.19 16.17
CA PRO A 172 -6.82 9.63 17.08
C PRO A 172 -7.14 10.99 17.67
N HIS A 173 -6.98 11.15 18.98
CA HIS A 173 -7.20 12.41 19.69
C HIS A 173 -6.27 12.51 20.90
N ILE A 174 -5.96 13.72 21.32
CA ILE A 174 -5.18 14.01 22.53
C ILE A 174 -6.12 14.48 23.64
N VAL A 175 -7.15 15.23 23.28
CA VAL A 175 -8.15 15.74 24.21
C VAL A 175 -9.28 14.74 24.30
N ARG A 176 -9.64 14.30 25.51
CA ARG A 176 -10.84 13.46 25.71
C ARG A 176 -12.07 14.23 25.23
N PRO A 177 -12.92 13.65 24.38
CA PRO A 177 -14.22 14.21 24.12
C PRO A 177 -14.99 14.33 25.45
N SER A 178 -15.54 15.51 25.73
CA SER A 178 -16.39 15.77 26.90
C SER A 178 -17.69 15.00 26.83
#